data_cb5d2f76d8cfc60a686dbbcf08ab6547
#
_entry.id   cb5d2f76d8cfc60a686dbbcf08ab6547
#
_cell.length_a   1.000
_cell.length_b   1.000
_cell.length_c   1.000
_cell.angle_alpha   90.00
_cell.angle_beta   90.00
_cell.angle_gamma   90.00
#
_symmetry.space_group_name_H-M   'P 1'
#
loop_
_entity.id
_entity.type
_entity.pdbx_description
1 polymer ?
#
loop_
_entity_poly.entity_id
_entity_poly.type
_entity_poly.pdbx_seq_one_letter_code
_entity_poly.pdbx_strand_id
1 'polypeptide(L)'
;MDDPRPSGGTRESLIDRGTPSGFPGPLRQDPRPTGGLGLSPPDPFVLAGQAFTSRLVMGTGGAASLEALEQALAASGTEMTTVALRRPSPQARGSILDVLRRVGCRLLPNTAGCFTARDAVRTAKLAREAFDTDWVKLEVIGDDRTLLPDVVELRDAAETLVDDGFTVLAYTNDDPVLARHLAELGCAAVMPLGSPIGSGMGITNPYNLRIIIEQATVPVILDAGVGTASDAAVAMELGCDAVLLASAVTRAQEPALMAEAMRKAVEAGRLAHRAGRIPRRLYAEASTPTEGVPDLSDRPAEGTRDNEGEPRQPAGPGE
;
A
#
# COMPACT_ATOMS: atom_id res chain seq x y z
N MET A 1 65.71 -32.73 -7.29
CA MET A 1 66.34 -31.52 -6.74
C MET A 1 65.19 -30.56 -6.53
N ASP A 2 64.68 -30.73 -5.43
CA ASP A 2 64.51 -29.97 -4.17
C ASP A 2 63.30 -29.06 -4.19
N ASP A 3 62.28 -29.57 -3.55
CA ASP A 3 61.20 -28.82 -2.88
C ASP A 3 61.79 -28.11 -1.64
N PRO A 4 61.39 -26.94 -1.25
CA PRO A 4 60.88 -26.86 0.14
C PRO A 4 59.60 -26.10 0.28
N ARG A 5 58.66 -26.73 1.01
CA ARG A 5 57.51 -26.08 1.69
C ARG A 5 58.01 -25.25 2.86
N PRO A 6 57.29 -24.18 3.22
CA PRO A 6 57.27 -23.72 4.60
C PRO A 6 55.91 -24.00 5.29
N SER A 7 56.11 -24.42 6.47
CA SER A 7 55.31 -24.71 7.64
C SER A 7 54.21 -23.73 8.03
N GLY A 8 53.07 -24.30 8.48
CA GLY A 8 52.39 -24.03 9.72
C GLY A 8 52.02 -22.58 10.07
N GLY A 9 50.75 -22.21 9.82
CA GLY A 9 50.08 -21.08 10.45
C GLY A 9 48.75 -21.54 11.02
N THR A 10 48.62 -21.39 12.30
CA THR A 10 47.54 -21.76 13.22
C THR A 10 46.17 -21.25 12.72
N ARG A 11 45.21 -22.17 12.71
CA ARG A 11 43.77 -21.85 12.61
C ARG A 11 43.32 -21.23 13.92
N GLU A 12 43.08 -19.95 13.94
CA GLU A 12 42.22 -19.32 14.94
C GLU A 12 40.76 -19.43 14.51
N SER A 13 40.01 -20.14 15.31
CA SER A 13 38.57 -20.27 15.26
C SER A 13 37.93 -19.00 15.79
N LEU A 14 37.24 -18.25 14.94
CA LEU A 14 36.28 -17.24 15.38
C LEU A 14 34.98 -17.44 14.60
N ILE A 15 34.19 -18.39 15.05
CA ILE A 15 32.76 -18.41 14.75
C ILE A 15 32.06 -17.89 15.99
N ASP A 16 32.00 -16.58 16.11
CA ASP A 16 31.01 -15.94 16.97
C ASP A 16 29.70 -15.90 16.19
N ARG A 17 28.83 -16.87 16.44
CA ARG A 17 27.47 -16.87 15.97
C ARG A 17 26.66 -16.02 16.94
N GLY A 18 26.72 -14.70 16.75
CA GLY A 18 25.75 -13.78 17.30
C GLY A 18 24.36 -14.20 16.82
N THR A 19 23.49 -14.56 17.75
CA THR A 19 22.06 -14.78 17.55
C THR A 19 21.45 -13.59 16.82
N PRO A 20 20.74 -13.79 15.69
CA PRO A 20 19.98 -12.69 15.08
C PRO A 20 18.80 -12.39 16.00
N SER A 21 18.85 -11.31 16.75
CA SER A 21 17.68 -10.71 17.38
C SER A 21 16.81 -10.09 16.28
N GLY A 22 16.06 -10.94 15.62
CA GLY A 22 15.24 -10.56 14.48
C GLY A 22 13.82 -10.15 14.88
N PHE A 23 13.65 -8.92 15.38
CA PHE A 23 12.42 -8.17 15.15
C PHE A 23 12.80 -6.84 14.53
N PRO A 24 12.15 -6.42 13.41
CA PRO A 24 12.42 -5.14 12.81
C PRO A 24 12.16 -4.04 13.83
N GLY A 25 13.12 -3.11 13.93
CA GLY A 25 13.05 -1.93 14.78
C GLY A 25 11.78 -1.10 14.55
N PRO A 26 11.53 -0.09 15.39
CA PRO A 26 10.34 0.73 15.30
C PRO A 26 10.23 1.37 13.92
N LEU A 27 9.01 1.33 13.35
CA LEU A 27 8.63 2.05 12.15
C LEU A 27 9.15 3.49 12.21
N ARG A 28 9.55 4.05 11.06
CA ARG A 28 9.86 5.48 10.93
C ARG A 28 8.79 6.27 11.67
N GLN A 29 9.15 6.79 12.82
CA GLN A 29 8.27 7.68 13.58
C GLN A 29 8.59 9.09 13.12
N ASP A 30 7.60 9.76 12.55
CA ASP A 30 7.65 11.23 12.44
C ASP A 30 7.94 11.79 13.84
N PRO A 31 8.80 12.81 13.97
CA PRO A 31 9.13 13.39 15.28
C PRO A 31 7.85 13.83 15.99
N ARG A 32 7.60 13.29 17.18
CA ARG A 32 6.41 13.63 17.99
C ARG A 32 6.39 15.13 18.27
N PRO A 33 5.30 15.83 17.96
CA PRO A 33 5.13 17.18 18.46
C PRO A 33 4.93 17.12 19.97
N THR A 34 5.85 17.69 20.72
CA THR A 34 5.72 17.92 22.16
C THR A 34 4.90 19.17 22.38
N GLY A 35 3.69 19.03 22.89
CA GLY A 35 2.98 20.11 23.57
C GLY A 35 1.67 20.58 22.95
N GLY A 36 0.61 20.55 23.75
CA GLY A 36 -0.61 21.33 23.59
C GLY A 36 -1.79 20.56 22.97
N LEU A 37 -2.97 20.73 23.56
CA LEU A 37 -4.28 20.40 22.98
C LEU A 37 -4.59 21.30 21.76
N GLY A 38 -3.61 21.43 20.83
CA GLY A 38 -3.74 22.13 19.57
C GLY A 38 -4.04 21.10 18.46
N LEU A 39 -4.83 21.50 17.51
CA LEU A 39 -5.06 20.74 16.26
C LEU A 39 -3.72 20.21 15.76
N SER A 40 -3.67 18.92 15.40
CA SER A 40 -2.47 18.31 14.82
C SER A 40 -1.91 19.22 13.71
N PRO A 41 -0.58 19.37 13.60
CA PRO A 41 0.00 20.20 12.55
C PRO A 41 -0.49 19.72 11.18
N PRO A 42 -0.59 20.63 10.20
CA PRO A 42 -0.95 20.25 8.83
C PRO A 42 -0.09 19.08 8.37
N ASP A 43 -0.73 18.08 7.77
CA ASP A 43 -0.09 16.87 7.22
C ASP A 43 -0.43 16.73 5.74
N PRO A 44 0.04 17.66 4.89
CA PRO A 44 -0.28 17.60 3.46
C PRO A 44 0.40 16.40 2.81
N PHE A 45 -0.26 15.84 1.81
CA PHE A 45 0.36 14.89 0.89
C PHE A 45 1.15 15.69 -0.15
N VAL A 46 2.47 15.60 -0.13
CA VAL A 46 3.33 16.29 -1.09
C VAL A 46 3.77 15.34 -2.18
N LEU A 47 3.48 15.67 -3.42
CA LEU A 47 3.83 14.89 -4.60
C LEU A 47 4.39 15.83 -5.68
N ALA A 48 5.60 15.56 -6.16
CA ALA A 48 6.32 16.40 -7.12
C ALA A 48 6.29 17.90 -6.76
N GLY A 49 6.51 18.23 -5.50
CA GLY A 49 6.51 19.60 -4.98
C GLY A 49 5.13 20.26 -4.82
N GLN A 50 4.05 19.56 -5.13
CA GLN A 50 2.68 20.04 -4.95
C GLN A 50 2.05 19.41 -3.70
N ALA A 51 1.35 20.24 -2.91
CA ALA A 51 0.66 19.80 -1.71
C ALA A 51 -0.82 19.52 -2.01
N PHE A 52 -1.27 18.36 -1.53
CA PHE A 52 -2.66 17.92 -1.59
C PHE A 52 -3.18 17.72 -0.17
N THR A 53 -4.45 17.99 0.06
CA THR A 53 -5.11 17.74 1.35
C THR A 53 -5.68 16.32 1.39
N SER A 54 -6.08 15.79 0.23
CA SER A 54 -6.57 14.42 0.09
C SER A 54 -5.43 13.44 -0.20
N ARG A 55 -5.42 12.32 0.52
CA ARG A 55 -4.54 11.17 0.27
C ARG A 55 -5.28 10.04 -0.48
N LEU A 56 -6.51 10.32 -0.93
CA LEU A 56 -7.28 9.44 -1.78
C LEU A 56 -7.22 9.93 -3.22
N VAL A 57 -6.68 9.11 -4.11
CA VAL A 57 -6.66 9.34 -5.56
C VAL A 57 -7.70 8.41 -6.20
N MET A 58 -8.56 8.98 -7.03
CA MET A 58 -9.63 8.22 -7.67
C MET A 58 -9.33 7.92 -9.13
N GLY A 59 -9.75 6.73 -9.59
CA GLY A 59 -9.81 6.40 -11.00
C GLY A 59 -11.22 6.58 -11.55
N THR A 60 -11.32 6.83 -12.86
CA THR A 60 -12.61 7.00 -13.58
C THR A 60 -13.14 5.72 -14.21
N GLY A 61 -12.34 4.65 -14.20
CA GLY A 61 -12.68 3.41 -14.91
C GLY A 61 -13.85 2.66 -14.29
N GLY A 62 -14.76 2.17 -15.13
CA GLY A 62 -15.84 1.27 -14.71
C GLY A 62 -17.08 1.92 -14.10
N ALA A 63 -17.17 3.24 -14.10
CA ALA A 63 -18.38 3.93 -13.64
C ALA A 63 -19.58 3.64 -14.55
N ALA A 64 -20.75 3.39 -13.94
CA ALA A 64 -21.99 3.07 -14.67
C ALA A 64 -22.54 4.28 -15.45
N SER A 65 -22.31 5.48 -14.97
CA SER A 65 -22.69 6.73 -15.65
C SER A 65 -21.77 7.88 -15.22
N LEU A 66 -21.79 8.98 -16.00
CA LEU A 66 -21.04 10.19 -15.65
C LEU A 66 -21.59 10.86 -14.39
N GLU A 67 -22.89 10.75 -14.15
CA GLU A 67 -23.53 11.27 -12.95
C GLU A 67 -23.11 10.51 -11.70
N ALA A 68 -23.12 9.19 -11.73
CA ALA A 68 -22.62 8.34 -10.62
C ALA A 68 -21.13 8.61 -10.36
N LEU A 69 -20.32 8.80 -11.42
CA LEU A 69 -18.93 9.17 -11.29
C LEU A 69 -18.76 10.53 -10.59
N GLU A 70 -19.51 11.53 -11.01
CA GLU A 70 -19.46 12.88 -10.43
C GLU A 70 -19.79 12.87 -8.95
N GLN A 71 -20.89 12.18 -8.56
CA GLN A 71 -21.28 12.01 -7.16
C GLN A 71 -20.21 11.29 -6.34
N ALA A 72 -19.62 10.23 -6.88
CA ALA A 72 -18.56 9.48 -6.21
C ALA A 72 -17.28 10.32 -6.04
N LEU A 73 -16.88 11.07 -7.06
CA LEU A 73 -15.71 11.96 -6.98
C LEU A 73 -15.92 13.06 -5.95
N ALA A 74 -17.09 13.68 -5.93
CA ALA A 74 -17.43 14.70 -4.93
C ALA A 74 -17.41 14.12 -3.50
N ALA A 75 -18.02 12.95 -3.28
CA ALA A 75 -18.04 12.27 -1.98
C ALA A 75 -16.66 11.82 -1.50
N SER A 76 -15.79 11.43 -2.44
CA SER A 76 -14.41 11.01 -2.13
C SER A 76 -13.52 12.14 -1.64
N GLY A 77 -13.83 13.38 -1.99
CA GLY A 77 -12.96 14.53 -1.71
C GLY A 77 -11.61 14.44 -2.41
N THR A 78 -11.49 13.65 -3.46
CA THR A 78 -10.24 13.52 -4.21
C THR A 78 -9.87 14.82 -4.93
N GLU A 79 -8.60 15.16 -4.91
CA GLU A 79 -8.04 16.31 -5.64
C GLU A 79 -7.30 15.88 -6.93
N MET A 80 -7.14 14.56 -7.13
CA MET A 80 -6.47 14.00 -8.28
C MET A 80 -7.24 12.78 -8.81
N THR A 81 -7.38 12.68 -10.13
CA THR A 81 -8.16 11.60 -10.74
C THR A 81 -7.46 11.07 -11.98
N THR A 82 -7.32 9.73 -12.07
CA THR A 82 -6.75 9.10 -13.26
C THR A 82 -7.76 9.06 -14.39
N VAL A 83 -7.25 9.32 -15.60
CA VAL A 83 -8.02 9.27 -16.83
C VAL A 83 -7.24 8.56 -17.92
N ALA A 84 -7.88 7.59 -18.58
CA ALA A 84 -7.29 6.93 -19.74
C ALA A 84 -7.56 7.75 -21.01
N LEU A 85 -6.54 7.88 -21.86
CA LEU A 85 -6.72 8.42 -23.19
C LEU A 85 -7.59 7.47 -24.02
N ARG A 86 -8.80 7.88 -24.34
CA ARG A 86 -9.76 7.10 -25.14
C ARG A 86 -10.30 7.95 -26.27
N ARG A 87 -10.61 7.32 -27.41
CA ARG A 87 -11.35 7.99 -28.47
C ARG A 87 -12.74 8.36 -27.96
N PRO A 88 -13.21 9.60 -28.14
CA PRO A 88 -14.56 9.98 -27.74
C PRO A 88 -15.58 9.13 -28.49
N SER A 89 -16.62 8.65 -27.78
CA SER A 89 -17.76 8.00 -28.41
C SER A 89 -18.65 9.07 -29.06
N PRO A 90 -19.01 8.95 -30.33
CA PRO A 90 -19.90 9.92 -31.00
C PRO A 90 -21.27 10.07 -30.34
N GLN A 91 -21.70 9.06 -29.55
CA GLN A 91 -23.00 9.03 -28.87
C GLN A 91 -22.93 9.47 -27.40
N ALA A 92 -21.74 9.76 -26.88
CA ALA A 92 -21.60 10.16 -25.47
C ALA A 92 -22.14 11.57 -25.23
N ARG A 93 -23.15 11.70 -24.38
CA ARG A 93 -23.62 13.00 -23.88
C ARG A 93 -22.72 13.44 -22.73
N GLY A 94 -21.96 14.53 -22.94
CA GLY A 94 -20.95 15.01 -22.00
C GLY A 94 -19.64 14.22 -22.07
N SER A 95 -18.67 14.63 -21.30
CA SER A 95 -17.37 13.97 -21.24
C SER A 95 -16.91 13.80 -19.79
N ILE A 96 -16.05 12.80 -19.58
CA ILE A 96 -15.37 12.64 -18.28
C ILE A 96 -14.61 13.91 -17.91
N LEU A 97 -14.02 14.60 -18.88
CA LEU A 97 -13.30 15.85 -18.65
C LEU A 97 -14.19 16.96 -18.10
N ASP A 98 -15.45 17.02 -18.55
CA ASP A 98 -16.41 18.03 -18.05
C ASP A 98 -16.78 17.73 -16.58
N VAL A 99 -16.93 16.45 -16.24
CA VAL A 99 -17.13 16.02 -14.84
C VAL A 99 -15.94 16.43 -14.00
N LEU A 100 -14.72 16.11 -14.44
CA LEU A 100 -13.50 16.42 -13.68
C LEU A 100 -13.27 17.92 -13.50
N ARG A 101 -13.60 18.72 -14.51
CA ARG A 101 -13.57 20.20 -14.40
C ARG A 101 -14.58 20.72 -13.38
N ARG A 102 -15.82 20.17 -13.35
CA ARG A 102 -16.83 20.59 -12.37
C ARG A 102 -16.44 20.23 -10.93
N VAL A 103 -15.85 19.04 -10.75
CA VAL A 103 -15.38 18.59 -9.42
C VAL A 103 -14.08 19.31 -9.02
N GLY A 104 -13.32 19.86 -9.97
CA GLY A 104 -12.07 20.57 -9.70
C GLY A 104 -10.86 19.66 -9.48
N CYS A 105 -10.91 18.42 -9.99
CA CYS A 105 -9.81 17.47 -9.85
C CYS A 105 -8.67 17.74 -10.85
N ARG A 106 -7.42 17.55 -10.38
CA ARG A 106 -6.26 17.46 -11.26
C ARG A 106 -6.35 16.18 -12.10
N LEU A 107 -6.07 16.31 -13.38
CA LEU A 107 -5.97 15.17 -14.29
C LEU A 107 -4.62 14.45 -14.08
N LEU A 108 -4.69 13.15 -13.98
CA LEU A 108 -3.55 12.24 -14.02
C LEU A 108 -3.78 11.23 -15.16
N PRO A 109 -3.36 11.55 -16.39
CA PRO A 109 -3.45 10.60 -17.49
C PRO A 109 -2.73 9.30 -17.16
N ASN A 110 -3.29 8.16 -17.60
CA ASN A 110 -2.62 6.86 -17.47
C ASN A 110 -2.38 6.18 -18.82
N THR A 111 -1.42 5.27 -18.84
CA THR A 111 -1.09 4.47 -20.03
C THR A 111 -1.74 3.07 -19.97
N ALA A 112 -2.87 2.97 -19.27
CA ALA A 112 -3.62 1.72 -19.11
C ALA A 112 -3.92 1.04 -20.44
N GLY A 113 -3.61 -0.27 -20.52
CA GLY A 113 -3.77 -1.10 -21.71
C GLY A 113 -2.60 -1.04 -22.68
N CYS A 114 -1.46 -0.47 -22.29
CA CYS A 114 -0.20 -0.61 -23.03
C CYS A 114 0.55 -1.86 -22.55
N PHE A 115 1.09 -2.62 -23.51
CA PHE A 115 1.84 -3.87 -23.27
C PHE A 115 3.33 -3.73 -23.58
N THR A 116 3.76 -2.57 -24.08
CA THR A 116 5.16 -2.29 -24.38
C THR A 116 5.55 -0.90 -23.91
N ALA A 117 6.83 -0.71 -23.60
CA ALA A 117 7.40 0.60 -23.26
C ALA A 117 7.11 1.63 -24.36
N ARG A 118 7.29 1.22 -25.62
CA ARG A 118 7.03 2.07 -26.79
C ARG A 118 5.61 2.61 -26.82
N ASP A 119 4.61 1.75 -26.59
CA ASP A 119 3.21 2.14 -26.62
C ASP A 119 2.85 3.01 -25.42
N ALA A 120 3.40 2.71 -24.24
CA ALA A 120 3.22 3.52 -23.05
C ALA A 120 3.81 4.94 -23.22
N VAL A 121 5.04 5.06 -23.71
CA VAL A 121 5.69 6.34 -24.00
C VAL A 121 4.88 7.14 -25.05
N ARG A 122 4.45 6.48 -26.11
CA ARG A 122 3.63 7.14 -27.14
C ARG A 122 2.30 7.63 -26.57
N THR A 123 1.63 6.81 -25.75
CA THR A 123 0.36 7.17 -25.09
C THR A 123 0.54 8.34 -24.14
N ALA A 124 1.62 8.35 -23.35
CA ALA A 124 1.94 9.45 -22.45
C ALA A 124 2.17 10.77 -23.21
N LYS A 125 2.92 10.75 -24.32
CA LYS A 125 3.14 11.93 -25.16
C LYS A 125 1.84 12.46 -25.77
N LEU A 126 0.97 11.59 -26.26
CA LEU A 126 -0.35 11.98 -26.73
C LEU A 126 -1.23 12.57 -25.62
N ALA A 127 -1.14 12.02 -24.41
CA ALA A 127 -1.87 12.55 -23.27
C ALA A 127 -1.35 13.91 -22.80
N ARG A 128 -0.03 14.14 -22.85
CA ARG A 128 0.60 15.46 -22.60
C ARG A 128 -0.04 16.52 -23.48
N GLU A 129 -0.12 16.27 -24.77
CA GLU A 129 -0.70 17.19 -25.75
C GLU A 129 -2.22 17.37 -25.56
N ALA A 130 -2.94 16.26 -25.30
CA ALA A 130 -4.40 16.30 -25.18
C ALA A 130 -4.91 16.98 -23.91
N PHE A 131 -4.14 16.89 -22.81
CA PHE A 131 -4.55 17.34 -21.48
C PHE A 131 -3.70 18.47 -20.91
N ASP A 132 -2.69 18.93 -21.65
CA ASP A 132 -1.76 19.98 -21.25
C ASP A 132 -1.16 19.71 -19.86
N THR A 133 -0.56 18.51 -19.69
CA THR A 133 0.03 18.07 -18.42
C THR A 133 1.22 17.13 -18.63
N ASP A 134 2.30 17.36 -17.87
CA ASP A 134 3.46 16.48 -17.85
C ASP A 134 3.31 15.31 -16.85
N TRP A 135 2.20 15.24 -16.14
CA TRP A 135 1.95 14.16 -15.18
C TRP A 135 1.43 12.93 -15.90
N VAL A 136 1.93 11.76 -15.50
CA VAL A 136 1.47 10.48 -16.03
C VAL A 136 1.52 9.39 -14.97
N LYS A 137 0.44 8.61 -14.85
CA LYS A 137 0.46 7.31 -14.20
C LYS A 137 0.90 6.29 -15.25
N LEU A 138 2.12 5.81 -15.10
CA LEU A 138 2.72 4.87 -16.03
C LEU A 138 2.32 3.44 -15.67
N GLU A 139 1.66 2.77 -16.62
CA GLU A 139 1.29 1.36 -16.58
C GLU A 139 1.83 0.68 -17.83
N VAL A 140 2.54 -0.44 -17.69
CA VAL A 140 2.88 -1.37 -18.76
C VAL A 140 2.49 -2.77 -18.30
N ILE A 141 1.57 -3.40 -19.00
CA ILE A 141 0.95 -4.66 -18.57
C ILE A 141 1.67 -5.84 -19.22
N GLY A 142 2.09 -6.82 -18.42
CA GLY A 142 2.77 -8.04 -18.88
C GLY A 142 1.82 -9.20 -19.21
N ASP A 143 0.62 -9.19 -18.58
CA ASP A 143 -0.36 -10.26 -18.76
C ASP A 143 -1.79 -9.71 -18.69
N ASP A 144 -2.60 -10.00 -19.68
CA ASP A 144 -3.95 -9.46 -19.85
C ASP A 144 -4.99 -10.04 -18.87
N ARG A 145 -4.70 -11.18 -18.26
CA ARG A 145 -5.60 -11.83 -17.28
C ARG A 145 -5.40 -11.34 -15.87
N THR A 146 -4.16 -11.08 -15.50
CA THR A 146 -3.80 -10.64 -14.14
C THR A 146 -3.62 -9.13 -14.06
N LEU A 147 -3.36 -8.47 -15.18
CA LEU A 147 -2.99 -7.06 -15.28
C LEU A 147 -1.76 -6.70 -14.42
N LEU A 148 -0.90 -7.70 -14.18
CA LEU A 148 0.38 -7.48 -13.53
C LEU A 148 1.33 -6.72 -14.47
N PRO A 149 2.18 -5.82 -13.93
CA PRO A 149 3.09 -5.04 -14.75
C PRO A 149 4.21 -5.89 -15.34
N ASP A 150 4.59 -5.60 -16.59
CA ASP A 150 5.85 -6.02 -17.16
C ASP A 150 6.95 -5.10 -16.60
N VAL A 151 7.78 -5.67 -15.73
CA VAL A 151 8.78 -4.89 -14.99
C VAL A 151 9.92 -4.37 -15.85
N VAL A 152 10.25 -5.07 -16.95
CA VAL A 152 11.32 -4.67 -17.88
C VAL A 152 10.84 -3.51 -18.73
N GLU A 153 9.70 -3.69 -19.39
CA GLU A 153 9.08 -2.67 -20.22
C GLU A 153 8.67 -1.43 -19.41
N LEU A 154 8.23 -1.62 -18.15
CA LEU A 154 7.90 -0.52 -17.23
C LEU A 154 9.13 0.35 -16.93
N ARG A 155 10.28 -0.31 -16.63
CA ARG A 155 11.51 0.39 -16.33
C ARG A 155 12.00 1.20 -17.54
N ASP A 156 12.01 0.60 -18.73
CA ASP A 156 12.47 1.26 -19.96
C ASP A 156 11.55 2.46 -20.33
N ALA A 157 10.23 2.29 -20.12
CA ALA A 157 9.28 3.39 -20.32
C ALA A 157 9.48 4.51 -19.28
N ALA A 158 9.73 4.16 -18.01
CA ALA A 158 9.96 5.12 -16.94
C ALA A 158 11.19 5.99 -17.21
N GLU A 159 12.33 5.35 -17.55
CA GLU A 159 13.57 6.04 -17.91
C GLU A 159 13.32 7.04 -19.05
N THR A 160 12.71 6.57 -20.14
CA THR A 160 12.40 7.42 -21.30
C THR A 160 11.52 8.60 -20.93
N LEU A 161 10.47 8.39 -20.13
CA LEU A 161 9.53 9.45 -19.77
C LEU A 161 10.10 10.45 -18.78
N VAL A 162 10.93 10.00 -17.83
CA VAL A 162 11.64 10.90 -16.91
C VAL A 162 12.61 11.78 -17.67
N ASP A 163 13.39 11.21 -18.60
CA ASP A 163 14.31 11.97 -19.47
C ASP A 163 13.58 12.98 -20.37
N ASP A 164 12.36 12.66 -20.80
CA ASP A 164 11.48 13.55 -21.54
C ASP A 164 10.77 14.62 -20.67
N GLY A 165 11.08 14.68 -19.36
CA GLY A 165 10.58 15.67 -18.41
C GLY A 165 9.18 15.40 -17.87
N PHE A 166 8.68 14.14 -17.92
CA PHE A 166 7.41 13.80 -17.30
C PHE A 166 7.54 13.64 -15.78
N THR A 167 6.48 14.00 -15.06
CA THR A 167 6.27 13.62 -13.67
C THR A 167 5.62 12.23 -13.67
N VAL A 168 6.46 11.19 -13.51
CA VAL A 168 6.06 9.79 -13.63
C VAL A 168 5.65 9.22 -12.28
N LEU A 169 4.43 8.67 -12.20
CA LEU A 169 3.94 7.86 -11.11
C LEU A 169 3.86 6.41 -11.62
N ALA A 170 4.76 5.54 -11.17
CA ALA A 170 4.96 4.23 -11.77
C ALA A 170 4.14 3.14 -11.05
N TYR A 171 3.10 2.58 -11.73
CA TYR A 171 2.40 1.38 -11.26
C TYR A 171 3.31 0.16 -11.37
N THR A 172 3.51 -0.53 -10.25
CA THR A 172 4.44 -1.65 -10.16
C THR A 172 3.88 -2.79 -9.30
N ASN A 173 4.56 -3.93 -9.34
CA ASN A 173 4.32 -5.01 -8.37
C ASN A 173 4.85 -4.62 -6.98
N ASP A 174 4.70 -5.53 -6.03
CA ASP A 174 5.14 -5.38 -4.63
C ASP A 174 6.62 -5.79 -4.41
N ASP A 175 7.47 -5.65 -5.43
CA ASP A 175 8.91 -5.92 -5.34
C ASP A 175 9.67 -4.70 -4.80
N PRO A 176 10.29 -4.78 -3.60
CA PRO A 176 11.04 -3.67 -3.03
C PRO A 176 12.27 -3.24 -3.85
N VAL A 177 12.89 -4.18 -4.58
CA VAL A 177 14.06 -3.88 -5.41
C VAL A 177 13.65 -3.04 -6.62
N LEU A 178 12.56 -3.44 -7.29
CA LEU A 178 12.03 -2.68 -8.42
C LEU A 178 11.53 -1.30 -7.99
N ALA A 179 10.79 -1.22 -6.88
CA ALA A 179 10.29 0.06 -6.35
C ALA A 179 11.42 1.07 -6.10
N ARG A 180 12.55 0.58 -5.54
CA ARG A 180 13.75 1.41 -5.35
C ARG A 180 14.34 1.86 -6.68
N HIS A 181 14.50 0.94 -7.65
CA HIS A 181 15.06 1.30 -8.97
C HIS A 181 14.19 2.34 -9.70
N LEU A 182 12.86 2.24 -9.62
CA LEU A 182 11.97 3.25 -10.20
C LEU A 182 12.14 4.62 -9.54
N ALA A 183 12.33 4.66 -8.23
CA ALA A 183 12.63 5.92 -7.52
C ALA A 183 14.01 6.49 -7.91
N GLU A 184 15.02 5.64 -8.05
CA GLU A 184 16.38 6.02 -8.50
C GLU A 184 16.40 6.53 -9.94
N LEU A 185 15.52 6.03 -10.82
CA LEU A 185 15.34 6.55 -12.18
C LEU A 185 14.72 7.95 -12.21
N GLY A 186 14.17 8.44 -11.09
CA GLY A 186 13.54 9.76 -11.01
C GLY A 186 12.02 9.76 -11.10
N CYS A 187 11.36 8.61 -10.95
CA CYS A 187 9.91 8.59 -10.81
C CYS A 187 9.48 9.42 -9.58
N ALA A 188 8.43 10.24 -9.75
CA ALA A 188 7.93 11.11 -8.70
C ALA A 188 7.19 10.36 -7.58
N ALA A 189 6.70 9.17 -7.87
CA ALA A 189 6.12 8.23 -6.91
C ALA A 189 6.25 6.80 -7.42
N VAL A 190 6.27 5.84 -6.48
CA VAL A 190 6.08 4.42 -6.77
C VAL A 190 4.70 3.98 -6.31
N MET A 191 4.04 3.16 -7.14
CA MET A 191 2.67 2.75 -6.92
C MET A 191 2.57 1.22 -6.87
N PRO A 192 3.04 0.59 -5.77
CA PRO A 192 2.95 -0.86 -5.62
C PRO A 192 1.50 -1.31 -5.52
N LEU A 193 1.18 -2.46 -6.13
CA LEU A 193 -0.13 -3.08 -6.01
C LEU A 193 -0.30 -3.75 -4.64
N GLY A 194 -1.53 -3.76 -4.12
CA GLY A 194 -1.93 -4.62 -2.99
C GLY A 194 -2.26 -6.03 -3.46
N SER A 195 -2.94 -6.12 -4.60
CA SER A 195 -3.30 -7.32 -5.36
C SER A 195 -3.72 -6.91 -6.77
N PRO A 196 -3.94 -7.85 -7.72
CA PRO A 196 -4.25 -7.50 -9.10
C PRO A 196 -5.40 -6.52 -9.26
N ILE A 197 -5.32 -5.66 -10.28
CA ILE A 197 -6.32 -4.63 -10.58
C ILE A 197 -7.72 -5.24 -10.62
N GLY A 198 -8.66 -4.65 -9.87
CA GLY A 198 -10.06 -5.06 -9.84
C GLY A 198 -10.34 -6.38 -9.11
N SER A 199 -9.35 -7.00 -8.47
CA SER A 199 -9.54 -8.25 -7.71
C SER A 199 -10.27 -8.04 -6.38
N GLY A 200 -10.13 -6.86 -5.76
CA GLY A 200 -10.74 -6.59 -4.46
C GLY A 200 -10.21 -7.45 -3.30
N MET A 201 -9.02 -8.05 -3.47
CA MET A 201 -8.41 -8.96 -2.49
C MET A 201 -7.67 -8.24 -1.36
N GLY A 202 -7.57 -6.92 -1.42
CA GLY A 202 -6.83 -6.11 -0.45
C GLY A 202 -5.32 -6.24 -0.62
N ILE A 203 -4.59 -6.09 0.49
CA ILE A 203 -3.12 -6.18 0.54
C ILE A 203 -2.72 -7.62 0.84
N THR A 204 -2.25 -8.35 -0.17
CA THR A 204 -1.86 -9.77 -0.03
C THR A 204 -0.48 -9.96 0.55
N ASN A 205 0.42 -8.98 0.38
CA ASN A 205 1.79 -9.04 0.90
C ASN A 205 2.16 -7.77 1.66
N PRO A 206 1.68 -7.60 2.89
CA PRO A 206 2.00 -6.44 3.71
C PRO A 206 3.48 -6.38 4.12
N TYR A 207 4.21 -7.49 4.05
CA TYR A 207 5.64 -7.54 4.36
C TYR A 207 6.46 -6.75 3.34
N ASN A 208 6.30 -7.07 2.05
CA ASN A 208 7.02 -6.36 0.98
C ASN A 208 6.62 -4.88 0.94
N LEU A 209 5.31 -4.58 1.10
CA LEU A 209 4.84 -3.20 1.13
C LEU A 209 5.52 -2.37 2.24
N ARG A 210 5.72 -2.96 3.42
CA ARG A 210 6.47 -2.30 4.52
C ARG A 210 7.92 -2.04 4.16
N ILE A 211 8.60 -2.99 3.50
CA ILE A 211 9.98 -2.78 3.04
C ILE A 211 10.04 -1.65 2.03
N ILE A 212 9.09 -1.60 1.07
CA ILE A 212 8.99 -0.52 0.09
C ILE A 212 8.86 0.82 0.81
N ILE A 213 7.92 0.93 1.76
CA ILE A 213 7.67 2.17 2.52
C ILE A 213 8.90 2.59 3.33
N GLU A 214 9.57 1.65 3.99
CA GLU A 214 10.76 1.93 4.81
C GLU A 214 11.94 2.45 3.99
N GLN A 215 12.11 1.91 2.77
CA GLN A 215 13.23 2.25 1.89
C GLN A 215 12.91 3.40 0.92
N ALA A 216 11.66 3.84 0.84
CA ALA A 216 11.22 4.81 -0.14
C ALA A 216 11.88 6.18 0.05
N THR A 217 12.35 6.75 -1.04
CA THR A 217 12.85 8.13 -1.15
C THR A 217 11.84 9.06 -1.83
N VAL A 218 10.78 8.49 -2.39
CA VAL A 218 9.65 9.17 -3.03
C VAL A 218 8.34 8.67 -2.41
N PRO A 219 7.22 9.36 -2.56
CA PRO A 219 5.94 8.89 -2.07
C PRO A 219 5.56 7.48 -2.55
N VAL A 220 4.98 6.70 -1.63
CA VAL A 220 4.44 5.36 -1.90
C VAL A 220 2.92 5.44 -1.90
N ILE A 221 2.32 5.17 -3.04
CA ILE A 221 0.86 5.20 -3.23
C ILE A 221 0.40 3.76 -3.45
N LEU A 222 -0.38 3.18 -2.53
CA LEU A 222 -0.97 1.86 -2.79
C LEU A 222 -1.91 1.96 -3.98
N ASP A 223 -1.70 1.14 -5.01
CA ASP A 223 -2.54 1.13 -6.21
C ASP A 223 -3.03 -0.29 -6.49
N ALA A 224 -4.29 -0.42 -6.82
CA ALA A 224 -4.95 -1.68 -7.13
C ALA A 224 -5.19 -2.64 -5.94
N GLY A 225 -6.13 -3.53 -6.13
CA GLY A 225 -6.48 -4.58 -5.18
C GLY A 225 -7.39 -4.17 -4.03
N VAL A 226 -7.55 -2.88 -3.77
CA VAL A 226 -8.48 -2.39 -2.72
C VAL A 226 -9.90 -2.79 -3.08
N GLY A 227 -10.58 -3.47 -2.17
CA GLY A 227 -11.96 -3.93 -2.32
C GLY A 227 -12.94 -3.18 -1.41
N THR A 228 -12.49 -2.73 -0.24
CA THR A 228 -13.34 -2.05 0.73
C THR A 228 -12.54 -1.08 1.61
N ALA A 229 -13.25 -0.32 2.44
CA ALA A 229 -12.68 0.72 3.28
C ALA A 229 -11.57 0.23 4.23
N SER A 230 -11.70 -0.99 4.77
CA SER A 230 -10.66 -1.56 5.64
C SER A 230 -9.31 -1.74 4.94
N ASP A 231 -9.30 -2.08 3.65
CA ASP A 231 -8.05 -2.24 2.89
C ASP A 231 -7.32 -0.89 2.75
N ALA A 232 -8.08 0.18 2.49
CA ALA A 232 -7.55 1.53 2.42
C ALA A 232 -6.99 2.01 3.77
N ALA A 233 -7.69 1.71 4.88
CA ALA A 233 -7.21 2.02 6.22
C ALA A 233 -5.90 1.27 6.53
N VAL A 234 -5.83 -0.03 6.22
CA VAL A 234 -4.63 -0.85 6.42
C VAL A 234 -3.45 -0.31 5.62
N ALA A 235 -3.64 0.10 4.35
CA ALA A 235 -2.60 0.73 3.55
C ALA A 235 -2.00 1.96 4.24
N MET A 236 -2.86 2.83 4.74
CA MET A 236 -2.44 4.05 5.44
C MET A 236 -1.81 3.76 6.80
N GLU A 237 -2.30 2.77 7.54
CA GLU A 237 -1.70 2.31 8.81
C GLU A 237 -0.31 1.72 8.60
N LEU A 238 -0.07 1.02 7.49
CA LEU A 238 1.25 0.51 7.11
C LEU A 238 2.24 1.63 6.80
N GLY A 239 1.75 2.81 6.42
CA GLY A 239 2.55 4.01 6.16
C GLY A 239 2.61 4.43 4.70
N CYS A 240 1.72 3.93 3.83
CA CYS A 240 1.56 4.52 2.50
C CYS A 240 1.25 6.01 2.60
N ASP A 241 1.72 6.79 1.64
CA ASP A 241 1.47 8.23 1.59
C ASP A 241 0.07 8.54 1.06
N ALA A 242 -0.45 7.69 0.17
CA ALA A 242 -1.78 7.80 -0.40
C ALA A 242 -2.29 6.43 -0.88
N VAL A 243 -3.55 6.38 -1.28
CA VAL A 243 -4.19 5.20 -1.89
C VAL A 243 -4.85 5.65 -3.19
N LEU A 244 -4.61 4.90 -4.27
CA LEU A 244 -5.34 5.04 -5.52
C LEU A 244 -6.28 3.85 -5.70
N LEU A 245 -7.53 4.13 -6.03
CA LEU A 245 -8.54 3.11 -6.30
C LEU A 245 -9.57 3.60 -7.34
N ALA A 246 -10.20 2.66 -8.01
CA ALA A 246 -11.28 2.92 -8.95
C ALA A 246 -12.43 1.92 -8.74
N SER A 247 -12.21 0.65 -9.08
CA SER A 247 -13.23 -0.41 -9.14
C SER A 247 -13.97 -0.60 -7.82
N ALA A 248 -13.28 -0.46 -6.68
CA ALA A 248 -13.88 -0.58 -5.36
C ALA A 248 -15.03 0.42 -5.14
N VAL A 249 -14.93 1.59 -5.76
CA VAL A 249 -15.98 2.63 -5.72
C VAL A 249 -16.89 2.52 -6.94
N THR A 250 -16.34 2.54 -8.15
CA THR A 250 -17.15 2.66 -9.37
C THR A 250 -18.04 1.47 -9.66
N ARG A 251 -17.72 0.30 -9.09
CA ARG A 251 -18.52 -0.94 -9.19
C ARG A 251 -19.28 -1.29 -7.90
N ALA A 252 -19.20 -0.45 -6.86
CA ALA A 252 -20.02 -0.63 -5.67
C ALA A 252 -21.52 -0.45 -6.01
N GLN A 253 -22.39 -1.03 -5.21
CA GLN A 253 -23.85 -0.83 -5.34
C GLN A 253 -24.22 0.65 -5.15
N GLU A 254 -23.58 1.30 -4.19
CA GLU A 254 -23.74 2.72 -3.87
C GLU A 254 -22.38 3.43 -3.98
N PRO A 255 -21.96 3.87 -5.20
CA PRO A 255 -20.62 4.41 -5.43
C PRO A 255 -20.28 5.63 -4.57
N ALA A 256 -21.20 6.56 -4.39
CA ALA A 256 -20.97 7.76 -3.59
C ALA A 256 -20.76 7.42 -2.09
N LEU A 257 -21.55 6.49 -1.55
CA LEU A 257 -21.41 6.03 -0.18
C LEU A 257 -20.08 5.30 0.04
N MET A 258 -19.68 4.45 -0.92
CA MET A 258 -18.38 3.78 -0.86
C MET A 258 -17.22 4.78 -0.97
N ALA A 259 -17.33 5.78 -1.81
CA ALA A 259 -16.33 6.85 -1.94
C ALA A 259 -16.16 7.62 -0.61
N GLU A 260 -17.24 7.95 0.06
CA GLU A 260 -17.18 8.58 1.40
C GLU A 260 -16.54 7.63 2.44
N ALA A 261 -16.88 6.34 2.40
CA ALA A 261 -16.28 5.34 3.29
C ALA A 261 -14.78 5.22 3.07
N MET A 262 -14.32 5.21 1.79
CA MET A 262 -12.90 5.19 1.43
C MET A 262 -12.15 6.43 1.92
N ARG A 263 -12.72 7.62 1.75
CA ARG A 263 -12.15 8.86 2.28
C ARG A 263 -11.91 8.78 3.79
N LYS A 264 -12.96 8.42 4.53
CA LYS A 264 -12.87 8.28 5.99
C LYS A 264 -11.85 7.22 6.42
N ALA A 265 -11.73 6.12 5.68
CA ALA A 265 -10.77 5.06 5.95
C ALA A 265 -9.33 5.53 5.73
N VAL A 266 -9.06 6.26 4.65
CA VAL A 266 -7.74 6.87 4.37
C VAL A 266 -7.36 7.87 5.46
N GLU A 267 -8.29 8.74 5.85
CA GLU A 267 -8.09 9.71 6.94
C GLU A 267 -7.82 9.01 8.28
N ALA A 268 -8.63 8.02 8.63
CA ALA A 268 -8.49 7.26 9.88
C ALA A 268 -7.18 6.47 9.95
N GLY A 269 -6.81 5.78 8.85
CA GLY A 269 -5.56 5.03 8.75
C GLY A 269 -4.33 5.94 8.87
N ARG A 270 -4.35 7.12 8.24
CA ARG A 270 -3.28 8.12 8.38
C ARG A 270 -3.14 8.62 9.81
N LEU A 271 -4.25 8.94 10.47
CA LEU A 271 -4.25 9.35 11.87
C LEU A 271 -3.71 8.24 12.78
N ALA A 272 -4.13 6.99 12.57
CA ALA A 272 -3.65 5.83 13.32
C ALA A 272 -2.13 5.62 13.14
N HIS A 273 -1.63 5.73 11.90
CA HIS A 273 -0.20 5.66 11.60
C HIS A 273 0.58 6.74 12.37
N ARG A 274 0.14 7.99 12.33
CA ARG A 274 0.78 9.12 13.03
C ARG A 274 0.70 9.00 14.54
N ALA A 275 -0.42 8.50 15.06
CA ALA A 275 -0.60 8.28 16.49
C ALA A 275 0.35 7.20 17.05
N GLY A 276 0.75 6.27 16.21
CA GLY A 276 1.55 5.12 16.59
C GLY A 276 0.71 4.03 17.24
N ARG A 277 1.00 2.80 16.86
CA ARG A 277 0.32 1.63 17.35
C ARG A 277 0.92 1.14 18.67
N ILE A 278 0.10 0.62 19.59
CA ILE A 278 0.60 -0.13 20.75
C ILE A 278 1.37 -1.39 20.28
N PRO A 279 2.41 -1.84 21.02
CA PRO A 279 3.14 -3.06 20.69
C PRO A 279 2.22 -4.28 20.62
N ARG A 280 2.47 -5.17 19.65
CA ARG A 280 1.84 -6.49 19.62
C ARG A 280 2.47 -7.34 20.72
N ARG A 281 1.64 -7.98 21.55
CA ARG A 281 2.08 -8.86 22.62
C ARG A 281 1.48 -10.25 22.44
N LEU A 282 2.22 -11.28 22.84
CA LEU A 282 1.73 -12.65 22.80
C LEU A 282 0.67 -12.89 23.87
N TYR A 283 0.87 -12.30 25.06
CA TYR A 283 -0.04 -12.42 26.19
C TYR A 283 -0.77 -11.12 26.45
N ALA A 284 -1.94 -11.25 27.08
CA ALA A 284 -2.74 -10.11 27.49
C ALA A 284 -2.02 -9.28 28.56
N GLU A 285 -2.22 -7.98 28.52
CA GLU A 285 -1.85 -7.05 29.57
C GLU A 285 -3.09 -6.27 29.99
N ALA A 286 -3.41 -6.35 31.28
CA ALA A 286 -4.59 -5.67 31.80
C ALA A 286 -4.47 -4.15 31.65
N SER A 287 -5.51 -3.52 31.11
CA SER A 287 -5.60 -2.06 30.97
C SER A 287 -5.98 -1.36 32.28
N THR A 288 -6.62 -2.10 33.20
CA THR A 288 -7.02 -1.58 34.50
C THR A 288 -6.05 -2.07 35.57
N PRO A 289 -5.50 -1.17 36.43
CA PRO A 289 -4.67 -1.58 37.55
C PRO A 289 -5.42 -2.58 38.45
N THR A 290 -4.75 -3.64 38.89
CA THR A 290 -5.30 -4.63 39.80
C THR A 290 -5.16 -4.22 41.27
N GLU A 291 -4.40 -3.16 41.55
CA GLU A 291 -4.27 -2.60 42.90
C GLU A 291 -5.61 -2.06 43.38
N GLY A 292 -6.02 -2.48 44.59
CA GLY A 292 -7.29 -2.04 45.21
C GLY A 292 -8.53 -2.80 44.73
N VAL A 293 -8.39 -3.85 43.93
CA VAL A 293 -9.52 -4.75 43.64
C VAL A 293 -9.88 -5.50 44.91
N PRO A 294 -11.15 -5.44 45.39
CA PRO A 294 -11.54 -6.24 46.55
C PRO A 294 -11.28 -7.73 46.33
N ASP A 295 -10.68 -8.37 47.30
CA ASP A 295 -10.50 -9.83 47.24
C ASP A 295 -11.87 -10.50 47.39
N LEU A 296 -12.44 -10.89 46.27
CA LEU A 296 -13.71 -11.62 46.19
C LEU A 296 -13.49 -13.15 46.08
N SER A 297 -12.31 -13.61 46.50
CA SER A 297 -11.94 -15.03 46.45
C SER A 297 -12.65 -15.89 47.50
N ASP A 298 -14.00 -15.88 47.52
CA ASP A 298 -14.81 -16.99 47.93
C ASP A 298 -14.79 -18.17 46.93
N ARG A 299 -13.70 -18.33 46.21
CA ARG A 299 -13.46 -19.59 45.47
C ARG A 299 -13.06 -20.62 46.48
N PRO A 300 -13.89 -21.66 46.72
CA PRO A 300 -13.43 -22.81 47.51
C PRO A 300 -12.13 -23.30 46.84
N ALA A 301 -11.10 -23.51 47.66
CA ALA A 301 -9.83 -24.08 47.21
C ALA A 301 -10.15 -25.30 46.35
N GLU A 302 -9.74 -25.27 45.07
CA GLU A 302 -9.80 -26.45 44.21
C GLU A 302 -9.03 -27.55 44.95
N GLY A 303 -9.81 -28.53 45.49
CA GLY A 303 -9.25 -29.66 46.18
C GLY A 303 -8.21 -30.30 45.27
N THR A 304 -7.02 -30.47 45.84
CA THR A 304 -5.99 -31.36 45.33
C THR A 304 -6.65 -32.66 44.89
N ARG A 305 -6.76 -32.86 43.58
CA ARG A 305 -7.09 -34.19 43.04
C ARG A 305 -5.89 -35.08 43.34
N ASP A 306 -5.99 -35.81 44.45
CA ASP A 306 -5.06 -36.91 44.73
C ASP A 306 -5.21 -37.90 43.59
N ASN A 307 -4.17 -37.94 42.80
CA ASN A 307 -4.03 -38.85 41.66
C ASN A 307 -3.51 -40.18 42.19
N GLU A 308 -4.36 -40.90 42.98
CA GLU A 308 -4.08 -42.29 43.32
C GLU A 308 -4.36 -43.12 42.06
N GLY A 309 -3.26 -43.38 41.35
CA GLY A 309 -3.24 -44.27 40.21
C GLY A 309 -3.44 -45.72 40.64
N GLU A 310 -4.62 -46.29 40.38
CA GLU A 310 -4.80 -47.74 40.35
C GLU A 310 -4.13 -48.31 39.08
N PRO A 311 -3.31 -49.35 39.22
CA PRO A 311 -2.67 -50.00 38.09
C PRO A 311 -3.69 -50.87 37.32
N ARG A 312 -3.93 -50.52 36.06
CA ARG A 312 -4.71 -51.36 35.14
C ARG A 312 -3.96 -52.67 34.88
N GLN A 313 -4.59 -53.78 35.25
CA GLN A 313 -4.16 -55.12 34.86
C GLN A 313 -4.30 -55.32 33.33
N PRO A 314 -3.37 -56.06 32.69
CA PRO A 314 -3.47 -56.37 31.27
C PRO A 314 -4.53 -57.45 31.03
N ALA A 315 -5.43 -57.20 30.09
CA ALA A 315 -6.37 -58.22 29.61
C ALA A 315 -5.61 -59.29 28.82
N GLY A 316 -5.79 -60.54 29.23
CA GLY A 316 -5.25 -61.71 28.55
C GLY A 316 -6.01 -62.00 27.23
N PRO A 317 -5.41 -62.82 26.34
CA PRO A 317 -6.04 -63.15 25.07
C PRO A 317 -7.07 -64.27 25.27
N GLY A 318 -8.22 -64.09 24.70
CA GLY A 318 -9.29 -65.06 24.66
C GLY A 318 -9.99 -65.05 23.31
N GLU A 319 -9.77 -66.11 22.58
CA GLU A 319 -10.51 -66.82 21.53
C GLU A 319 -11.37 -66.01 20.54
#